data_9d884f47ab81df8ce2d131de931773a7
#
_entry.id   9d884f47ab81df8ce2d131de931773a7
#
_cell.length_a   1.000
_cell.length_b   1.000
_cell.length_c   1.000
_cell.angle_alpha   90.00
_cell.angle_beta   90.00
_cell.angle_gamma   90.00
#
_symmetry.space_group_name_H-M   'P 1'
#
loop_
_entity.id
_entity.type
_entity.pdbx_description
1 polymer ?
#
loop_
_entity_poly.entity_id
_entity_poly.type
_entity_poly.pdbx_seq_one_letter_code
_entity_poly.pdbx_strand_id
1 'polypeptide(L)'
;KFRLCCLKSKKGVFCRNTLLNLERIQACHLSPAACPPEDKKRFYHPVLKVTKPLTIAISEERNALERCMLHFASYEKHTEYDSQNNRWICSIYYDKMDEPELLIDVLSFGPVIRVLGPDSFIKQIAERVRRQHELLYL
;
A
#
# COMPACT_ATOMS: atom_id res chain seq x y z
N LYS A 1 -8.97 2.59 2.39
CA LYS A 1 -9.78 1.87 1.38
C LYS A 1 -10.20 0.52 1.93
N PHE A 2 -11.48 0.19 1.78
CA PHE A 2 -12.01 -1.12 2.19
C PHE A 2 -12.01 -2.06 0.99
N ARG A 3 -11.47 -3.26 1.19
CA ARG A 3 -11.38 -4.30 0.16
C ARG A 3 -12.10 -5.56 0.63
N LEU A 4 -12.84 -6.18 -0.26
CA LEU A 4 -13.47 -7.47 -0.05
C LEU A 4 -12.53 -8.57 -0.58
N CYS A 5 -12.07 -9.43 0.32
CA CYS A 5 -11.36 -10.65 -0.06
C CYS A 5 -12.39 -11.73 -0.37
N CYS A 6 -12.34 -12.29 -1.55
CA CYS A 6 -13.29 -13.32 -1.95
C CYS A 6 -12.63 -14.43 -2.78
N LEU A 7 -13.30 -15.59 -2.81
CA LEU A 7 -13.01 -16.66 -3.74
C LEU A 7 -13.80 -16.42 -5.02
N LYS A 8 -13.11 -16.35 -6.15
CA LYS A 8 -13.77 -16.28 -7.46
C LYS A 8 -13.97 -17.68 -8.00
N SER A 9 -15.23 -18.01 -8.31
CA SER A 9 -15.59 -19.23 -9.01
C SER A 9 -16.25 -18.92 -10.36
N LYS A 10 -16.12 -19.83 -11.31
CA LYS A 10 -16.82 -19.78 -12.59
C LYS A 10 -17.54 -21.11 -12.79
N LYS A 11 -18.87 -21.07 -12.98
CA LYS A 11 -19.72 -22.26 -13.10
C LYS A 11 -19.52 -23.25 -11.95
N GLY A 12 -19.42 -22.75 -10.70
CA GLY A 12 -19.23 -23.58 -9.50
C GLY A 12 -17.83 -24.11 -9.28
N VAL A 13 -16.87 -23.82 -10.17
CA VAL A 13 -15.48 -24.26 -10.02
C VAL A 13 -14.64 -23.09 -9.50
N PHE A 14 -13.87 -23.36 -8.43
CA PHE A 14 -12.93 -22.38 -7.89
C PHE A 14 -11.90 -21.97 -8.95
N CYS A 15 -11.69 -20.66 -9.08
CA CYS A 15 -10.70 -20.11 -10.00
C CYS A 15 -9.49 -19.54 -9.25
N ARG A 16 -9.75 -18.59 -8.36
CA ARG A 16 -8.67 -17.88 -7.61
C ARG A 16 -9.24 -17.04 -6.48
N ASN A 17 -8.36 -16.66 -5.56
CA ASN A 17 -8.61 -15.58 -4.62
C ASN A 17 -8.57 -14.22 -5.34
N THR A 18 -9.48 -13.33 -4.98
CA THR A 18 -9.62 -12.01 -5.61
C THR A 18 -9.88 -10.96 -4.54
N LEU A 19 -9.28 -9.80 -4.75
CA LEU A 19 -9.53 -8.59 -3.97
C LEU A 19 -10.40 -7.65 -4.79
N LEU A 20 -11.56 -7.28 -4.24
CA LEU A 20 -12.48 -6.33 -4.85
C LEU A 20 -12.48 -5.04 -4.03
N ASN A 21 -12.44 -3.90 -4.70
CA ASN A 21 -12.62 -2.62 -4.04
C ASN A 21 -14.13 -2.43 -3.78
N LEU A 22 -14.53 -2.30 -2.49
CA LEU A 22 -15.93 -2.14 -2.11
C LEU A 22 -16.59 -0.94 -2.79
N GLU A 23 -15.87 0.16 -2.97
CA GLU A 23 -16.38 1.38 -3.62
C GLU A 23 -16.78 1.18 -5.09
N ARG A 24 -16.27 0.13 -5.75
CA ARG A 24 -16.55 -0.18 -7.16
C ARG A 24 -17.62 -1.24 -7.34
N ILE A 25 -18.17 -1.79 -6.26
CA ILE A 25 -19.25 -2.78 -6.33
C ILE A 25 -20.55 -2.04 -6.57
N GLN A 26 -21.14 -2.22 -7.74
CA GLN A 26 -22.40 -1.60 -8.14
C GLN A 26 -23.63 -2.40 -7.69
N ALA A 27 -23.50 -3.71 -7.65
CA ALA A 27 -24.59 -4.60 -7.23
C ALA A 27 -24.03 -5.89 -6.62
N CYS A 28 -24.76 -6.43 -5.66
CA CYS A 28 -24.46 -7.70 -5.03
C CYS A 28 -25.76 -8.50 -4.86
N HIS A 29 -25.76 -9.75 -5.29
CA HIS A 29 -26.91 -10.64 -5.18
C HIS A 29 -26.49 -11.93 -4.49
N LEU A 30 -27.36 -12.45 -3.63
CA LEU A 30 -27.17 -13.78 -3.05
C LEU A 30 -27.32 -14.85 -4.13
N SER A 31 -26.33 -15.74 -4.23
CA SER A 31 -26.44 -16.91 -5.09
C SER A 31 -27.30 -17.97 -4.43
N PRO A 32 -28.22 -18.62 -5.14
CA PRO A 32 -28.95 -19.79 -4.63
C PRO A 32 -28.05 -21.00 -4.42
N ALA A 33 -26.86 -21.02 -5.06
CA ALA A 33 -25.90 -22.09 -4.89
C ALA A 33 -25.11 -21.94 -3.58
N ALA A 34 -25.10 -22.97 -2.74
CA ALA A 34 -24.28 -23.01 -1.54
C ALA A 34 -22.79 -23.12 -1.91
N CYS A 35 -21.95 -22.42 -1.15
CA CYS A 35 -20.49 -22.56 -1.28
C CYS A 35 -20.07 -23.94 -0.76
N PRO A 36 -19.38 -24.77 -1.57
CA PRO A 36 -18.89 -26.07 -1.12
C PRO A 36 -17.98 -25.95 0.11
N PRO A 37 -18.08 -26.85 1.10
CA PRO A 37 -17.29 -26.79 2.33
C PRO A 37 -15.77 -26.79 2.07
N GLU A 38 -15.31 -27.47 1.04
CA GLU A 38 -13.93 -27.53 0.57
C GLU A 38 -13.42 -26.16 0.05
N ASP A 39 -14.29 -25.38 -0.59
CA ASP A 39 -13.93 -24.05 -1.08
C ASP A 39 -13.85 -23.04 0.06
N LYS A 40 -14.64 -23.21 1.14
CA LYS A 40 -14.49 -22.41 2.35
C LYS A 40 -13.12 -22.58 3.00
N LYS A 41 -12.54 -23.77 2.96
CA LYS A 41 -11.18 -24.06 3.47
C LYS A 41 -10.08 -23.45 2.60
N ARG A 42 -10.37 -23.15 1.32
CA ARG A 42 -9.43 -22.50 0.37
C ARG A 42 -9.39 -20.98 0.52
N PHE A 43 -10.26 -20.42 1.35
CA PHE A 43 -10.21 -18.99 1.62
C PHE A 43 -8.96 -18.68 2.43
N TYR A 44 -7.94 -18.26 1.73
CA TYR A 44 -6.68 -17.82 2.29
C TYR A 44 -6.26 -16.52 1.60
N HIS A 45 -6.10 -15.49 2.39
CA HIS A 45 -5.49 -14.25 1.92
C HIS A 45 -4.01 -14.26 2.37
N PRO A 46 -3.08 -14.64 1.48
CA PRO A 46 -1.68 -14.56 1.82
C PRO A 46 -1.29 -13.09 1.96
N VAL A 47 -0.99 -12.65 3.16
CA VAL A 47 -0.32 -11.37 3.39
C VAL A 47 1.14 -11.57 2.98
N LEU A 48 1.50 -11.07 1.80
CA LEU A 48 2.88 -11.09 1.30
C LEU A 48 3.64 -9.90 1.92
N LYS A 49 3.92 -9.98 3.23
CA LYS A 49 4.76 -8.96 3.88
C LYS A 49 6.10 -8.87 3.17
N VAL A 50 6.51 -7.66 2.87
CA VAL A 50 7.83 -7.40 2.31
C VAL A 50 8.91 -7.72 3.34
N THR A 51 10.03 -8.23 2.88
CA THR A 51 11.19 -8.54 3.75
C THR A 51 11.94 -7.29 4.21
N LYS A 52 11.88 -6.21 3.41
CA LYS A 52 12.50 -4.93 3.73
C LYS A 52 11.41 -3.86 3.81
N PRO A 53 11.28 -3.16 4.95
CA PRO A 53 10.30 -2.09 5.08
C PRO A 53 10.63 -0.92 4.15
N LEU A 54 9.61 -0.14 3.81
CA LEU A 54 9.83 1.19 3.26
C LEU A 54 10.36 2.10 4.37
N THR A 55 11.56 2.62 4.18
CA THR A 55 12.18 3.55 5.13
C THR A 55 12.15 4.96 4.54
N ILE A 56 11.57 5.88 5.28
CA ILE A 56 11.43 7.29 4.90
C ILE A 56 12.02 8.17 5.99
N ALA A 57 12.65 9.26 5.56
CA ALA A 57 13.01 10.38 6.43
C ALA A 57 11.96 11.46 6.29
N ILE A 58 11.46 11.96 7.43
CA ILE A 58 10.41 12.97 7.51
C ILE A 58 11.01 14.22 8.11
N SER A 59 10.85 15.36 7.44
CA SER A 59 11.29 16.66 7.93
C SER A 59 10.39 17.16 9.08
N GLU A 60 10.87 18.11 9.86
CA GLU A 60 10.08 18.75 10.93
C GLU A 60 9.10 19.82 10.38
N GLU A 61 9.15 20.08 9.07
CA GLU A 61 8.34 21.13 8.45
C GLU A 61 6.86 20.75 8.36
N ARG A 62 5.99 21.75 8.50
CA ARG A 62 4.55 21.65 8.19
C ARG A 62 3.82 20.49 8.86
N ASN A 63 4.17 20.14 10.09
CA ASN A 63 3.60 19.00 10.81
C ASN A 63 3.69 17.68 10.01
N ALA A 64 4.79 17.52 9.25
CA ALA A 64 4.95 16.37 8.38
C ALA A 64 4.88 15.05 9.13
N LEU A 65 5.45 14.97 10.32
CA LEU A 65 5.41 13.77 11.15
C LEU A 65 3.97 13.36 11.49
N GLU A 66 3.17 14.29 12.04
CA GLU A 66 1.78 14.01 12.40
C GLU A 66 0.95 13.56 11.19
N ARG A 67 1.09 14.27 10.08
CA ARG A 67 0.42 13.93 8.83
C ARG A 67 0.80 12.53 8.34
N CYS A 68 2.08 12.17 8.39
CA CYS A 68 2.55 10.85 8.02
C CYS A 68 2.00 9.78 8.96
N MET A 69 2.02 10.02 10.28
CA MET A 69 1.51 9.07 11.26
C MET A 69 0.03 8.79 11.07
N LEU A 70 -0.77 9.80 10.76
CA LEU A 70 -2.20 9.66 10.45
C LEU A 70 -2.42 8.95 9.11
N HIS A 71 -1.71 9.37 8.07
CA HIS A 71 -1.88 8.81 6.73
C HIS A 71 -1.52 7.33 6.66
N PHE A 72 -0.43 6.94 7.30
CA PHE A 72 0.04 5.56 7.37
C PHE A 72 -0.44 4.82 8.63
N ALA A 73 -1.55 5.25 9.24
CA ALA A 73 -2.05 4.66 10.49
C ALA A 73 -2.38 3.16 10.38
N SER A 74 -2.80 2.71 9.19
CA SER A 74 -3.16 1.30 8.93
C SER A 74 -1.97 0.35 8.76
N TYR A 75 -0.76 0.90 8.62
CA TYR A 75 0.44 0.11 8.45
C TYR A 75 1.15 -0.13 9.79
N GLU A 76 1.71 -1.32 9.94
CA GLU A 76 2.70 -1.59 10.98
C GLU A 76 3.94 -0.74 10.70
N LYS A 77 4.38 0.07 11.66
CA LYS A 77 5.48 0.99 11.49
C LYS A 77 6.28 1.20 12.76
N HIS A 78 7.55 1.53 12.58
CA HIS A 78 8.47 1.94 13.62
C HIS A 78 9.02 3.32 13.30
N THR A 79 9.03 4.21 14.28
CA THR A 79 9.49 5.60 14.09
C THR A 79 10.50 5.96 15.17
N GLU A 80 11.62 6.52 14.75
CA GLU A 80 12.70 6.98 15.63
C GLU A 80 13.20 8.35 15.20
N TYR A 81 13.77 9.11 16.15
CA TYR A 81 14.33 10.43 15.87
C TYR A 81 15.82 10.36 15.62
N ASP A 82 16.26 10.83 14.48
CA ASP A 82 17.65 10.98 14.08
C ASP A 82 18.15 12.39 14.49
N SER A 83 18.74 12.47 15.69
CA SER A 83 19.23 13.74 16.23
C SER A 83 20.41 14.34 15.47
N GLN A 84 21.16 13.53 14.73
CA GLN A 84 22.30 14.01 13.94
C GLN A 84 21.85 14.80 12.72
N ASN A 85 20.74 14.41 12.12
CA ASN A 85 20.21 15.00 10.89
C ASN A 85 18.89 15.78 11.11
N ASN A 86 18.45 15.93 12.37
CA ASN A 86 17.25 16.67 12.75
C ASN A 86 16.01 16.23 11.95
N ARG A 87 15.72 14.93 11.96
CA ARG A 87 14.62 14.35 11.18
C ARG A 87 14.10 13.07 11.84
N TRP A 88 12.88 12.71 11.50
CA TRP A 88 12.30 11.45 11.90
C TRP A 88 12.55 10.38 10.85
N ILE A 89 12.93 9.19 11.28
CA ILE A 89 13.06 8.01 10.42
C ILE A 89 11.88 7.09 10.71
N CYS A 90 11.11 6.75 9.68
CA CYS A 90 9.96 5.87 9.79
C CYS A 90 10.13 4.66 8.86
N SER A 91 10.04 3.47 9.43
CA SER A 91 10.05 2.19 8.72
C SER A 91 8.63 1.64 8.67
N ILE A 92 8.09 1.47 7.48
CA ILE A 92 6.71 1.05 7.22
C ILE A 92 6.74 -0.37 6.64
N TYR A 93 6.04 -1.31 7.31
CA TYR A 93 5.88 -2.69 6.85
C TYR A 93 4.55 -2.78 6.11
N TYR A 94 4.57 -3.29 4.90
CA TYR A 94 3.42 -3.31 4.02
C TYR A 94 3.27 -4.66 3.30
N ASP A 95 2.08 -4.93 2.76
CA ASP A 95 1.86 -6.02 1.83
C ASP A 95 2.34 -5.58 0.44
N LYS A 96 3.05 -6.47 -0.26
CA LYS A 96 3.55 -6.19 -1.60
C LYS A 96 2.44 -5.78 -2.58
N MET A 97 1.22 -6.23 -2.34
CA MET A 97 0.05 -5.84 -3.14
C MET A 97 -0.33 -4.35 -2.96
N ASP A 98 0.08 -3.74 -1.84
CA ASP A 98 -0.19 -2.33 -1.54
C ASP A 98 0.92 -1.39 -2.05
N GLU A 99 2.03 -1.94 -2.55
CA GLU A 99 3.19 -1.16 -3.01
C GLU A 99 2.83 -0.06 -4.03
N PRO A 100 1.99 -0.30 -5.06
CA PRO A 100 1.63 0.73 -6.03
C PRO A 100 0.87 1.91 -5.41
N GLU A 101 0.03 1.64 -4.40
CA GLU A 101 -0.72 2.65 -3.69
C GLU A 101 0.15 3.43 -2.71
N LEU A 102 0.95 2.70 -1.93
CA LEU A 102 1.93 3.27 -1.00
C LEU A 102 2.90 4.23 -1.71
N LEU A 103 3.27 3.91 -2.94
CA LEU A 103 4.14 4.73 -3.78
C LEU A 103 3.47 6.07 -4.16
N ILE A 104 2.17 6.06 -4.47
CA ILE A 104 1.39 7.28 -4.72
C ILE A 104 1.27 8.09 -3.44
N ASP A 105 0.98 7.44 -2.32
CA ASP A 105 0.83 8.08 -1.03
C ASP A 105 2.11 8.80 -0.61
N VAL A 106 3.26 8.16 -0.75
CA VAL A 106 4.57 8.77 -0.47
C VAL A 106 4.83 10.00 -1.35
N LEU A 107 4.54 9.91 -2.65
CA LEU A 107 4.69 11.03 -3.58
C LEU A 107 3.79 12.22 -3.22
N SER A 108 2.62 11.97 -2.63
CA SER A 108 1.67 13.03 -2.26
C SER A 108 2.19 13.97 -1.17
N PHE A 109 3.17 13.54 -0.38
CA PHE A 109 3.78 14.39 0.65
C PHE A 109 4.77 15.40 0.08
N GLY A 110 5.25 15.19 -1.15
CA GLY A 110 6.22 16.09 -1.78
C GLY A 110 7.57 16.13 -1.04
N PRO A 111 8.21 17.31 -0.95
CA PRO A 111 9.60 17.43 -0.49
C PRO A 111 9.80 17.22 1.01
N VAL A 112 8.73 17.10 1.81
CA VAL A 112 8.85 16.88 3.26
C VAL A 112 9.19 15.43 3.63
N ILE A 113 9.13 14.51 2.66
CA ILE A 113 9.53 13.11 2.81
C ILE A 113 10.66 12.79 1.84
N ARG A 114 11.68 12.10 2.37
CA ARG A 114 12.75 11.50 1.56
C ARG A 114 12.74 10.00 1.73
N VAL A 115 12.64 9.24 0.64
CA VAL A 115 12.74 7.78 0.66
C VAL A 115 14.20 7.37 0.81
N LEU A 116 14.49 6.54 1.81
CA LEU A 116 15.83 6.03 2.12
C LEU A 116 16.03 4.59 1.65
N GLY A 117 14.96 3.85 1.48
CA GLY A 117 15.00 2.46 1.02
C GLY A 117 13.62 1.82 0.95
N PRO A 118 13.52 0.67 0.32
CA PRO A 118 14.54 -0.08 -0.42
C PRO A 118 14.84 0.52 -1.80
N ASP A 119 15.98 0.15 -2.41
CA ASP A 119 16.43 0.68 -3.71
C ASP A 119 15.40 0.51 -4.82
N SER A 120 14.67 -0.59 -4.81
CA SER A 120 13.59 -0.83 -5.77
C SER A 120 12.48 0.22 -5.69
N PHE A 121 12.16 0.67 -4.48
CA PHE A 121 11.15 1.71 -4.24
C PHE A 121 11.69 3.08 -4.65
N ILE A 122 12.95 3.37 -4.32
CA ILE A 122 13.62 4.62 -4.73
C ILE A 122 13.61 4.76 -6.25
N LYS A 123 13.95 3.69 -6.98
CA LYS A 123 13.94 3.69 -8.45
C LYS A 123 12.55 4.00 -9.02
N GLN A 124 11.50 3.43 -8.45
CA GLN A 124 10.12 3.68 -8.88
C GLN A 124 9.69 5.13 -8.62
N ILE A 125 10.05 5.68 -7.45
CA ILE A 125 9.80 7.10 -7.13
C ILE A 125 10.53 8.01 -8.12
N ALA A 126 11.83 7.79 -8.32
CA ALA A 126 12.65 8.59 -9.22
C ALA A 126 12.10 8.61 -10.65
N GLU A 127 11.69 7.44 -11.16
CA GLU A 127 11.11 7.33 -12.49
C GLU A 127 9.79 8.11 -12.62
N ARG A 128 8.91 8.06 -11.62
CA ARG A 128 7.65 8.83 -11.64
C ARG A 128 7.88 10.33 -11.58
N VAL A 129 8.80 10.78 -10.72
CA VAL A 129 9.18 12.19 -10.61
C VAL A 129 9.79 12.69 -11.93
N ARG A 130 10.67 11.92 -12.54
CA ARG A 130 11.27 12.24 -13.84
C ARG A 130 10.20 12.41 -14.92
N ARG A 131 9.29 11.46 -15.05
CA ARG A 131 8.17 11.55 -16.01
C ARG A 131 7.27 12.74 -15.76
N GLN A 132 6.99 13.05 -14.50
CA GLN A 132 6.17 14.22 -14.15
C GLN A 132 6.90 15.52 -14.50
N HIS A 133 8.20 15.60 -14.24
CA HIS A 133 9.03 16.74 -14.63
C HIS A 133 9.00 16.96 -16.14
N GLU A 134 9.15 15.91 -16.94
CA GLU A 134 9.07 15.97 -18.40
C GLU A 134 7.72 16.54 -18.87
N LEU A 135 6.61 16.13 -18.23
CA LEU A 135 5.27 16.63 -18.57
C LEU A 135 5.02 18.10 -18.20
N LEU A 136 5.76 18.64 -17.22
CA LEU A 136 5.63 20.05 -16.82
C LEU A 136 6.31 21.01 -17.80
N TYR A 137 7.23 20.54 -18.60
CA TYR A 137 8.02 21.37 -19.52
C TYR A 137 7.79 21.01 -20.99
N LEU A 138 6.75 20.24 -21.28
CA LEU A 138 6.23 20.04 -22.63
C LEU A 138 5.23 21.15 -22.98
#